data_5e27fda5b9f4193b9eac612703cfa2db
#
_entry.id   5e27fda5b9f4193b9eac612703cfa2db
#
_cell.length_a   1.000
_cell.length_b   1.000
_cell.length_c   1.000
_cell.angle_alpha   90.00
_cell.angle_beta   90.00
_cell.angle_gamma   90.00
#
_symmetry.space_group_name_H-M   'P 1'
#
loop_
_entity.id
_entity.type
_entity.pdbx_description
1 polymer ?
#
loop_
_entity_poly.entity_id
_entity_poly.type
_entity_poly.pdbx_seq_one_letter_code
_entity_poly.pdbx_strand_id
1 'polypeptide(L)' 'MGKFTSQEIERQYNLIKMLLAEPDKYKDAIEAIKKDIAYMPIELKKKLEEENINL' A
#
# COMPACT_ATOMS: atom_id res chain seq x y z
N MET A 1 -17.03 -11.10 4.99
CA MET A 1 -16.25 -11.24 4.67
C MET A 1 -15.18 -10.40 4.49
N GLY A 2 -14.70 -9.64 4.24
CA GLY A 2 -13.64 -8.74 4.26
C GLY A 2 -12.27 -9.25 3.87
N LYS A 3 -12.24 -10.39 3.28
CA LYS A 3 -10.94 -10.87 2.84
C LYS A 3 -10.59 -10.28 1.51
N PHE A 4 -9.36 -9.81 1.39
CA PHE A 4 -8.87 -9.31 0.12
C PHE A 4 -8.38 -10.47 -0.73
N THR A 5 -8.69 -10.43 -2.01
CA THR A 5 -8.19 -11.44 -2.93
C THR A 5 -6.74 -11.13 -3.28
N SER A 6 -6.05 -12.12 -3.85
CA SER A 6 -4.68 -11.91 -4.29
C SER A 6 -4.58 -10.79 -5.31
N GLN A 7 -5.57 -10.69 -6.19
CA GLN A 7 -5.59 -9.63 -7.18
C GLN A 7 -5.74 -8.26 -6.54
N GLU A 8 -6.56 -8.15 -5.51
CA GLU A 8 -6.72 -6.86 -4.83
C GLU A 8 -5.46 -6.45 -4.10
N ILE A 9 -4.80 -7.41 -3.46
CA ILE A 9 -3.55 -7.13 -2.77
C ILE A 9 -2.50 -6.65 -3.76
N GLU A 10 -2.40 -7.30 -4.91
CA GLU A 10 -1.45 -6.91 -5.91
C GLU A 10 -1.78 -5.54 -6.50
N ARG A 11 -3.07 -5.26 -6.70
CA ARG A 11 -3.51 -3.98 -7.20
C ARG A 11 -3.17 -2.85 -6.22
N GLN A 12 -3.42 -3.07 -4.94
CA GLN A 12 -3.08 -2.09 -3.91
C GLN A 12 -1.58 -1.87 -3.85
N TYR A 13 -0.82 -2.95 -3.92
CA TYR A 13 0.63 -2.87 -3.91
C TYR A 13 1.14 -2.03 -5.08
N ASN A 14 0.63 -2.28 -6.28
CA ASN A 14 1.05 -1.53 -7.46
C ASN A 14 0.67 -0.06 -7.34
N LEU A 15 -0.50 0.22 -6.78
CA LEU A 15 -0.93 1.60 -6.57
C LEU A 15 0.01 2.32 -5.62
N ILE A 16 0.36 1.66 -4.52
CA ILE A 16 1.27 2.26 -3.54
C ILE A 16 2.63 2.54 -4.16
N LYS A 17 3.14 1.61 -4.96
CA LYS A 17 4.41 1.83 -5.64
C LYS A 17 4.33 3.02 -6.59
N MET A 18 3.24 3.17 -7.29
CA MET A 18 3.06 4.28 -8.20
C MET A 18 3.05 5.61 -7.45
N LEU A 19 2.36 5.66 -6.33
CA LEU A 19 2.30 6.87 -5.53
C LEU A 19 3.66 7.24 -4.97
N LEU A 20 4.41 6.25 -4.50
CA LEU A 20 5.71 6.48 -3.92
C LEU A 20 6.77 6.85 -4.96
N ALA A 21 6.51 6.57 -6.23
CA ALA A 21 7.41 6.98 -7.28
C ALA A 21 7.38 8.49 -7.49
N GLU A 22 6.26 9.13 -7.15
CA GLU A 22 6.14 10.58 -7.23
C GLU A 22 5.57 11.11 -5.92
N PRO A 23 6.36 11.09 -4.85
CA PRO A 23 5.86 11.42 -3.51
C PRO A 23 5.39 12.87 -3.38
N ASP A 24 5.98 13.79 -4.10
CA ASP A 24 5.57 15.19 -4.03
C ASP A 24 4.20 15.37 -4.66
N LYS A 25 3.94 14.67 -5.74
CA LYS A 25 2.68 14.80 -6.47
C LYS A 25 1.54 14.16 -5.71
N TYR A 26 1.79 13.03 -5.05
CA TYR A 26 0.76 12.26 -4.38
C TYR A 26 0.87 12.30 -2.86
N LYS A 27 1.39 13.40 -2.35
CA LYS A 27 1.62 13.52 -0.91
C LYS A 27 0.40 13.23 -0.07
N ASP A 28 -0.74 13.81 -0.44
CA ASP A 28 -1.97 13.62 0.32
C ASP A 28 -2.45 12.18 0.28
N ALA A 29 -2.34 11.55 -0.89
CA ALA A 29 -2.73 10.15 -1.03
C ALA A 29 -1.84 9.24 -0.20
N ILE A 30 -0.55 9.54 -0.17
CA ILE A 30 0.40 8.76 0.61
C ILE A 30 0.09 8.88 2.09
N GLU A 31 -0.26 10.08 2.56
CA GLU A 31 -0.61 10.25 3.96
C GLU A 31 -1.87 9.49 4.32
N ALA A 32 -2.85 9.46 3.42
CA ALA A 32 -4.07 8.70 3.65
C ALA A 32 -3.75 7.21 3.77
N ILE A 33 -2.85 6.71 2.94
CA ILE A 33 -2.46 5.31 2.99
C ILE A 33 -1.73 5.00 4.30
N LYS A 34 -0.90 5.91 4.76
CA LYS A 34 -0.21 5.72 6.05
C LYS A 34 -1.20 5.59 7.19
N LYS A 35 -2.28 6.34 7.16
CA LYS A 35 -3.30 6.25 8.19
C LYS A 35 -4.03 4.93 8.13
N ASP A 36 -4.20 4.39 6.93
CA ASP A 36 -4.92 3.15 6.74
C ASP A 36 -4.05 1.91 6.90
N ILE A 37 -2.76 2.09 7.15
CA ILE A 37 -1.87 0.94 7.18
C ILE A 37 -2.25 -0.05 8.27
N ALA A 38 -2.83 0.41 9.36
CA ALA A 38 -3.26 -0.47 10.44
C ALA A 38 -4.40 -1.40 10.01
N TYR A 39 -5.12 -1.01 8.96
CA TYR A 39 -6.24 -1.79 8.46
C TYR A 39 -5.88 -2.63 7.24
N MET A 40 -4.65 -2.53 6.78
CA MET A 40 -4.22 -3.29 5.63
C MET A 40 -4.07 -4.77 5.95
N PRO A 41 -4.33 -5.66 4.97
CA PRO A 41 -4.08 -7.09 5.19
C PRO A 41 -2.61 -7.34 5.49
N ILE A 42 -2.35 -8.34 6.31
CA ILE A 42 -0.98 -8.70 6.65
C ILE A 42 -0.19 -9.05 5.40
N GLU A 43 -0.83 -9.69 4.44
CA GLU A 43 -0.16 -10.08 3.21
C GLU A 43 0.36 -8.87 2.44
N LEU A 44 -0.43 -7.79 2.43
CA LEU A 44 0.01 -6.58 1.77
C LEU A 44 1.18 -5.94 2.52
N LYS A 45 1.10 -5.92 3.84
CA LYS A 45 2.19 -5.37 4.65
C LYS A 45 3.49 -6.13 4.43
N LYS A 46 3.40 -7.45 4.40
CA LYS A 46 4.59 -8.28 4.15
C LYS A 46 5.18 -7.99 2.77
N LYS A 47 4.32 -7.85 1.78
CA LYS A 47 4.77 -7.58 0.43
C LYS A 47 5.53 -6.25 0.36
N LEU A 48 5.01 -5.24 1.05
CA LEU A 48 5.67 -3.94 1.10
C LEU A 48 7.02 -4.03 1.80
N GLU A 49 7.09 -4.79 2.89
CA GLU A 49 8.35 -4.97 3.61
C GLU A 49 9.39 -5.68 2.77
N GLU A 50 8.98 -6.69 2.01
CA GLU A 50 9.90 -7.42 1.15
C GLU A 50 10.52 -6.51 0.10
N GLU A 51 9.81 -5.48 -0.31
CA GLU A 51 10.31 -4.54 -1.29
C GLU A 51 10.96 -3.32 -0.64
N ASN A 52 11.13 -3.36 0.69
CA ASN A 52 11.73 -2.26 1.44
C ASN A 52 10.94 -0.96 1.32
N ILE A 53 9.64 -1.08 1.20
CA ILE A 53 8.76 0.08 1.13
C ILE A 53 8.28 0.39 2.54
N ASN A 54 8.67 1.55 3.04
CA ASN A 54 8.27 1.98 4.38
C ASN A 54 7.23 3.09 4.27
N LEU A 55 6.12 2.88 4.92
CA LEU A 55 5.06 3.89 4.98
C LEU A 55 4.92 4.48 6.36
#